data_d7464fd5005ec80120e881e4b596416e
#
_entry.id   d7464fd5005ec80120e881e4b596416e
#
_cell.length_a   1.000
_cell.length_b   1.000
_cell.length_c   1.000
_cell.angle_alpha   90.00
_cell.angle_beta   90.00
_cell.angle_gamma   90.00
#
_symmetry.space_group_name_H-M   'P 1'
#
loop_
_entity.id
_entity.type
_entity.pdbx_description
1 polymer ?
#
loop_
_entity_poly.entity_id
_entity_poly.type
_entity_poly.pdbx_seq_one_letter_code
_entity_poly.pdbx_strand_id
1 'polypeptide(L)'
;MAAYLVTHSLLSSWLHLIRENPYEDLTTEGDPLAEFMLVLRREPTPRTEAMQNGIDFENLVTAIVNGHDDPNNPWNWAAGQIAAIIKGGQLQFKARRTIQVRGMDVVLYGRLDALKAGTIYDIKFSKGYERGKFYSSTQHPTYMLLIPEAQTFSYLVSNGMDVWTECYRRDETPDICPIISDFFDWLDAFGLMNMFKEHWKAL
;
A
#
# COMPACT_ATOMS: atom_id res chain seq x y z
N MET A 1 1.85 -27.85 -2.72
CA MET A 1 1.01 -27.16 -3.74
C MET A 1 1.71 -25.86 -4.13
N ALA A 2 1.45 -25.30 -5.30
CA ALA A 2 2.02 -24.00 -5.67
C ALA A 2 1.37 -22.90 -4.83
N ALA A 3 2.20 -22.01 -4.28
CA ALA A 3 1.74 -20.84 -3.56
C ALA A 3 1.76 -19.60 -4.48
N TYR A 4 0.85 -18.67 -4.27
CA TYR A 4 0.71 -17.48 -5.10
C TYR A 4 0.85 -16.20 -4.28
N LEU A 5 1.58 -15.24 -4.82
CA LEU A 5 1.85 -13.98 -4.17
C LEU A 5 0.62 -13.05 -4.28
N VAL A 6 0.24 -12.44 -3.17
CA VAL A 6 -0.74 -11.35 -3.14
C VAL A 6 -0.16 -10.18 -2.35
N THR A 7 -0.29 -8.98 -2.88
CA THR A 7 0.13 -7.74 -2.24
C THR A 7 -1.05 -6.77 -2.11
N HIS A 8 -0.98 -5.85 -1.16
CA HIS A 8 -2.01 -4.80 -1.07
C HIS A 8 -2.11 -3.98 -2.36
N SER A 9 -0.99 -3.77 -3.07
CA SER A 9 -0.96 -2.99 -4.31
C SER A 9 -1.74 -3.67 -5.44
N LEU A 10 -1.63 -5.01 -5.56
CA LEU A 10 -2.43 -5.78 -6.52
C LEU A 10 -3.92 -5.66 -6.21
N LEU A 11 -4.30 -5.85 -4.94
CA LEU A 11 -5.71 -5.73 -4.51
C LEU A 11 -6.23 -4.29 -4.68
N SER A 12 -5.41 -3.29 -4.39
CA SER A 12 -5.76 -1.88 -4.56
C SER A 12 -6.00 -1.53 -6.03
N SER A 13 -5.15 -2.04 -6.93
CA SER A 13 -5.30 -1.84 -8.38
C SER A 13 -6.58 -2.49 -8.91
N TRP A 14 -6.90 -3.72 -8.45
CA TRP A 14 -8.16 -4.37 -8.78
C TRP A 14 -9.38 -3.62 -8.23
N LEU A 15 -9.34 -3.19 -6.96
CA LEU A 15 -10.44 -2.43 -6.37
C LEU A 15 -10.64 -1.07 -7.05
N HIS A 16 -9.59 -0.45 -7.56
CA HIS A 16 -9.69 0.76 -8.35
C HIS A 16 -10.44 0.52 -9.66
N LEU A 17 -10.17 -0.62 -10.34
CA LEU A 17 -10.86 -1.01 -11.56
C LEU A 17 -12.37 -1.25 -11.36
N ILE A 18 -12.76 -1.93 -10.24
CA ILE A 18 -14.16 -2.34 -10.04
C ILE A 18 -15.02 -1.32 -9.28
N ARG A 19 -14.41 -0.28 -8.68
CA ARG A 19 -15.16 0.79 -8.03
C ARG A 19 -15.81 1.64 -9.10
N GLU A 20 -17.13 1.71 -9.07
CA GLU A 20 -17.85 2.76 -9.76
C GLU A 20 -17.42 4.09 -9.13
N ASN A 21 -16.77 4.94 -9.90
CA ASN A 21 -16.51 6.31 -9.51
C ASN A 21 -17.68 7.16 -10.06
N PRO A 22 -18.67 7.55 -9.24
CA PRO A 22 -19.82 8.32 -9.70
C PRO A 22 -19.42 9.74 -10.17
N TYR A 23 -18.16 10.13 -9.98
CA TYR A 23 -17.56 11.41 -10.40
C TYR A 23 -16.46 11.20 -11.48
N GLU A 24 -16.41 10.05 -12.11
CA GLU A 24 -15.53 9.88 -13.24
C GLU A 24 -16.03 10.80 -14.37
N ASP A 25 -15.45 11.97 -14.38
CA ASP A 25 -15.58 12.89 -15.50
C ASP A 25 -15.05 12.16 -16.73
N LEU A 26 -15.82 12.16 -17.83
CA LEU A 26 -15.47 11.51 -19.10
C LEU A 26 -14.14 11.99 -19.71
N THR A 27 -13.40 12.80 -18.96
CA THR A 27 -12.09 13.39 -19.29
C THR A 27 -10.90 12.67 -18.65
N THR A 28 -11.08 11.59 -17.85
CA THR A 28 -9.96 10.85 -17.28
C THR A 28 -9.25 10.12 -18.41
N GLU A 29 -8.09 10.63 -18.83
CA GLU A 29 -7.19 9.95 -19.75
C GLU A 29 -6.64 8.69 -19.06
N GLY A 30 -7.17 7.53 -19.40
CA GLY A 30 -6.71 6.22 -18.94
C GLY A 30 -7.77 5.16 -19.15
N ASP A 31 -7.32 3.95 -19.40
CA ASP A 31 -8.15 2.75 -19.39
C ASP A 31 -7.82 1.96 -18.11
N PRO A 32 -8.69 2.00 -17.07
CA PRO A 32 -8.45 1.31 -15.81
C PRO A 32 -8.23 -0.19 -15.99
N LEU A 33 -8.89 -0.80 -16.99
CA LEU A 33 -8.67 -2.21 -17.30
C LEU A 33 -7.28 -2.44 -17.88
N ALA A 34 -6.84 -1.61 -18.82
CA ALA A 34 -5.49 -1.71 -19.39
C ALA A 34 -4.42 -1.51 -18.31
N GLU A 35 -4.59 -0.55 -17.40
CA GLU A 35 -3.68 -0.33 -16.29
C GLU A 35 -3.63 -1.53 -15.33
N PHE A 36 -4.80 -2.08 -14.96
CA PHE A 36 -4.86 -3.29 -14.14
C PHE A 36 -4.19 -4.48 -14.83
N MET A 37 -4.36 -4.63 -16.13
CA MET A 37 -3.73 -5.72 -16.89
C MET A 37 -2.21 -5.64 -16.90
N LEU A 38 -1.61 -4.43 -16.93
CA LEU A 38 -0.17 -4.25 -16.73
C LEU A 38 0.26 -4.75 -15.34
N VAL A 39 -0.48 -4.37 -14.29
CA VAL A 39 -0.21 -4.85 -12.92
C VAL A 39 -0.33 -6.37 -12.84
N LEU A 40 -1.40 -6.96 -13.40
CA LEU A 40 -1.65 -8.41 -13.36
C LEU A 40 -0.54 -9.20 -14.07
N ARG A 41 0.01 -8.67 -15.17
CA ARG A 41 1.15 -9.24 -15.90
C ARG A 41 2.50 -8.91 -15.28
N ARG A 42 2.54 -8.08 -14.22
CA ARG A 42 3.76 -7.55 -13.59
C ARG A 42 4.62 -6.76 -14.59
N GLU A 43 4.00 -6.11 -15.54
CA GLU A 43 4.64 -5.21 -16.49
C GLU A 43 4.85 -3.83 -15.85
N PRO A 44 5.90 -3.10 -16.25
CA PRO A 44 6.13 -1.76 -15.74
C PRO A 44 4.96 -0.81 -16.06
N THR A 45 4.45 -0.11 -15.05
CA THR A 45 3.48 0.96 -15.25
C THR A 45 4.20 2.31 -15.36
N PRO A 46 3.71 3.24 -16.19
CA PRO A 46 4.27 4.60 -16.26
C PRO A 46 4.25 5.26 -14.88
N ARG A 47 5.36 5.90 -14.52
CA ARG A 47 5.41 6.68 -13.28
C ARG A 47 4.79 8.04 -13.51
N THR A 48 3.87 8.43 -12.66
CA THR A 48 3.34 9.79 -12.65
C THR A 48 4.25 10.68 -11.79
N GLU A 49 4.15 12.00 -11.99
CA GLU A 49 4.82 12.98 -11.13
C GLU A 49 4.44 12.80 -9.65
N ALA A 50 3.16 12.51 -9.38
CA ALA A 50 2.68 12.27 -8.03
C ALA A 50 3.36 11.04 -7.38
N MET A 51 3.56 9.95 -8.13
CA MET A 51 4.30 8.78 -7.65
C MET A 51 5.77 9.12 -7.39
N GLN A 52 6.41 9.90 -8.26
CA GLN A 52 7.80 10.30 -8.06
C GLN A 52 7.94 11.19 -6.83
N ASN A 53 7.07 12.18 -6.65
CA ASN A 53 7.05 13.02 -5.45
C ASN A 53 6.88 12.19 -4.16
N GLY A 54 6.05 11.14 -4.19
CA GLY A 54 5.89 10.21 -3.07
C GLY A 54 7.19 9.49 -2.72
N ILE A 55 7.89 8.97 -3.73
CA ILE A 55 9.19 8.29 -3.58
C ILE A 55 10.24 9.25 -3.03
N ASP A 56 10.32 10.46 -3.58
CA ASP A 56 11.31 11.46 -3.18
C ASP A 56 11.08 11.91 -1.73
N PHE A 57 9.82 12.10 -1.34
CA PHE A 57 9.46 12.45 0.03
C PHE A 57 9.79 11.32 1.02
N GLU A 58 9.46 10.05 0.71
CA GLU A 58 9.80 8.89 1.54
C GLU A 58 11.33 8.74 1.69
N ASN A 59 12.09 8.96 0.61
CA ASN A 59 13.55 8.94 0.63
C ASN A 59 14.11 10.06 1.53
N LEU A 60 13.55 11.27 1.47
CA LEU A 60 13.94 12.37 2.33
C LEU A 60 13.69 12.06 3.80
N VAL A 61 12.51 11.53 4.14
CA VAL A 61 12.20 11.10 5.52
C VAL A 61 13.21 10.07 6.01
N THR A 62 13.50 9.06 5.17
CA THR A 62 14.48 8.01 5.50
C THR A 62 15.89 8.58 5.68
N ALA A 63 16.31 9.52 4.84
CA ALA A 63 17.60 10.19 4.95
C ALA A 63 17.70 10.94 6.28
N ILE A 64 16.69 11.71 6.66
CA ILE A 64 16.66 12.46 7.93
C ILE A 64 16.72 11.51 9.13
N VAL A 65 15.98 10.38 9.12
CA VAL A 65 16.05 9.36 10.20
C VAL A 65 17.49 8.85 10.37
N ASN A 66 18.24 8.72 9.27
CA ASN A 66 19.62 8.27 9.24
C ASN A 66 20.65 9.40 9.51
N GLY A 67 20.19 10.61 9.83
CA GLY A 67 21.06 11.75 10.16
C GLY A 67 21.56 12.56 8.96
N HIS A 68 20.94 12.40 7.80
CA HIS A 68 21.25 13.15 6.58
C HIS A 68 20.12 14.15 6.31
N ASP A 69 20.23 15.32 6.92
CA ASP A 69 19.29 16.43 6.76
C ASP A 69 19.65 17.27 5.53
N ASP A 70 18.63 17.78 4.82
CA ASP A 70 18.80 18.71 3.71
C ASP A 70 17.94 19.97 3.94
N PRO A 71 18.49 20.98 4.65
CA PRO A 71 17.77 22.21 4.98
C PRO A 71 17.27 23.01 3.77
N ASN A 72 17.82 22.78 2.56
CA ASN A 72 17.40 23.46 1.33
C ASN A 72 16.22 22.77 0.64
N ASN A 73 15.88 21.54 1.04
CA ASN A 73 14.74 20.85 0.46
C ASN A 73 13.43 21.50 0.98
N PRO A 74 12.51 21.91 0.10
CA PRO A 74 11.26 22.58 0.50
C PRO A 74 10.37 21.70 1.42
N TRP A 75 10.53 20.39 1.41
CA TRP A 75 9.78 19.44 2.23
C TRP A 75 10.49 19.08 3.54
N ASN A 76 11.68 19.63 3.78
CA ASN A 76 12.55 19.21 4.88
C ASN A 76 11.87 19.30 6.25
N TRP A 77 11.10 20.37 6.49
CA TRP A 77 10.38 20.52 7.76
C TRP A 77 9.36 19.40 7.97
N ALA A 78 8.49 19.15 6.99
CA ALA A 78 7.44 18.13 7.08
C ALA A 78 8.04 16.73 7.18
N ALA A 79 9.08 16.44 6.38
CA ALA A 79 9.80 15.17 6.45
C ALA A 79 10.47 14.97 7.82
N GLY A 80 11.02 16.04 8.42
CA GLY A 80 11.59 16.04 9.77
C GLY A 80 10.56 15.69 10.85
N GLN A 81 9.33 16.19 10.75
CA GLN A 81 8.24 15.83 11.67
C GLN A 81 7.93 14.34 11.61
N ILE A 82 7.80 13.77 10.40
CA ILE A 82 7.57 12.34 10.21
C ILE A 82 8.78 11.53 10.70
N ALA A 83 9.99 11.93 10.34
CA ALA A 83 11.22 11.28 10.77
C ALA A 83 11.33 11.19 12.31
N ALA A 84 10.93 12.23 13.03
CA ALA A 84 10.91 12.23 14.50
C ALA A 84 9.94 11.17 15.07
N ILE A 85 8.78 10.95 14.43
CA ILE A 85 7.81 9.92 14.84
C ILE A 85 8.42 8.52 14.70
N ILE A 86 9.01 8.21 13.55
CA ILE A 86 9.48 6.86 13.21
C ILE A 86 10.92 6.57 13.68
N LYS A 87 11.65 7.57 14.13
CA LYS A 87 13.04 7.44 14.62
C LYS A 87 13.16 6.34 15.68
N GLY A 88 14.14 5.45 15.50
CA GLY A 88 14.36 4.28 16.36
C GLY A 88 13.49 3.07 16.01
N GLY A 89 12.63 3.16 15.00
CA GLY A 89 11.93 2.02 14.42
C GLY A 89 12.77 1.26 13.39
N GLN A 90 12.28 0.09 13.00
CA GLN A 90 12.82 -0.66 11.88
C GLN A 90 12.26 -0.08 10.57
N LEU A 91 13.13 0.44 9.72
CA LEU A 91 12.74 1.00 8.43
C LEU A 91 12.73 -0.08 7.34
N GLN A 92 11.85 0.10 6.34
CA GLN A 92 11.75 -0.75 5.14
C GLN A 92 11.65 -2.25 5.48
N PHE A 93 10.88 -2.56 6.53
CA PHE A 93 10.74 -3.92 7.05
C PHE A 93 9.93 -4.77 6.09
N LYS A 94 10.52 -5.87 5.60
CA LYS A 94 9.86 -6.83 4.71
C LYS A 94 9.21 -7.94 5.51
N ALA A 95 7.93 -8.18 5.28
CA ALA A 95 7.17 -9.25 5.91
C ALA A 95 6.50 -10.14 4.86
N ARG A 96 6.38 -11.42 5.19
CA ARG A 96 5.60 -12.38 4.41
C ARG A 96 4.87 -13.36 5.33
N ARG A 97 3.69 -13.79 4.92
CA ARG A 97 2.90 -14.80 5.64
C ARG A 97 2.12 -15.64 4.65
N THR A 98 2.12 -16.94 4.83
CA THR A 98 1.27 -17.85 4.05
C THR A 98 -0.07 -18.03 4.75
N ILE A 99 -1.14 -17.88 4.00
CA ILE A 99 -2.52 -18.11 4.42
C ILE A 99 -3.22 -19.02 3.42
N GLN A 100 -4.38 -19.56 3.79
CA GLN A 100 -5.24 -20.34 2.90
C GLN A 100 -6.46 -19.50 2.50
N VAL A 101 -6.67 -19.33 1.19
CA VAL A 101 -7.87 -18.68 0.65
C VAL A 101 -8.40 -19.56 -0.49
N ARG A 102 -9.67 -19.97 -0.42
CA ARG A 102 -10.32 -20.86 -1.42
C ARG A 102 -9.50 -22.13 -1.73
N GLY A 103 -8.84 -22.70 -0.73
CA GLY A 103 -8.01 -23.89 -0.89
C GLY A 103 -6.67 -23.67 -1.60
N MET A 104 -6.31 -22.43 -1.91
CA MET A 104 -5.01 -22.05 -2.46
C MET A 104 -4.09 -21.52 -1.37
N ASP A 105 -2.79 -21.89 -1.45
CA ASP A 105 -1.74 -21.27 -0.66
C ASP A 105 -1.47 -19.85 -1.20
N VAL A 106 -1.72 -18.85 -0.37
CA VAL A 106 -1.49 -17.44 -0.70
C VAL A 106 -0.36 -16.91 0.18
N VAL A 107 0.70 -16.43 -0.44
CA VAL A 107 1.77 -15.70 0.25
C VAL A 107 1.44 -14.22 0.21
N LEU A 108 1.03 -13.68 1.34
CA LEU A 108 0.98 -12.23 1.51
C LEU A 108 2.40 -11.69 1.66
N TYR A 109 2.68 -10.57 1.00
CA TYR A 109 3.94 -9.86 1.11
C TYR A 109 3.70 -8.37 1.20
N GLY A 110 4.50 -7.72 2.06
CA GLY A 110 4.53 -6.27 2.19
C GLY A 110 5.90 -5.78 2.63
N ARG A 111 6.19 -4.52 2.29
CA ARG A 111 7.33 -3.75 2.78
C ARG A 111 6.77 -2.54 3.51
N LEU A 112 6.97 -2.52 4.82
CA LEU A 112 6.52 -1.45 5.70
C LEU A 112 7.55 -0.34 5.68
N ASP A 113 7.13 0.92 5.65
CA ASP A 113 8.06 2.05 5.71
C ASP A 113 8.73 2.12 7.06
N ALA A 114 7.97 1.94 8.16
CA ALA A 114 8.55 1.76 9.47
C ALA A 114 7.69 0.85 10.37
N LEU A 115 8.36 0.15 11.30
CA LEU A 115 7.75 -0.61 12.40
C LEU A 115 8.39 -0.18 13.72
N LYS A 116 7.58 0.35 14.65
CA LYS A 116 8.08 0.85 15.93
C LYS A 116 7.06 0.63 17.04
N ALA A 117 7.47 0.01 18.13
CA ALA A 117 6.69 -0.16 19.35
C ALA A 117 5.24 -0.68 19.11
N GLY A 118 5.10 -1.70 18.24
CA GLY A 118 3.79 -2.29 17.93
C GLY A 118 2.92 -1.45 16.98
N THR A 119 3.47 -0.40 16.39
CA THR A 119 2.80 0.42 15.37
C THR A 119 3.48 0.25 14.02
N ILE A 120 2.70 -0.03 12.99
CA ILE A 120 3.12 0.00 11.59
C ILE A 120 2.91 1.42 11.09
N TYR A 121 3.92 2.01 10.48
CA TYR A 121 3.82 3.33 9.85
C TYR A 121 3.98 3.22 8.35
N ASP A 122 3.19 4.00 7.65
CA ASP A 122 3.22 4.13 6.20
C ASP A 122 3.17 5.60 5.82
N ILE A 123 4.13 6.02 5.00
CA ILE A 123 4.33 7.41 4.61
C ILE A 123 3.57 7.68 3.33
N LYS A 124 2.75 8.73 3.33
CA LYS A 124 1.97 9.14 2.16
C LYS A 124 2.28 10.59 1.81
N PHE A 125 2.61 10.84 0.56
CA PHE A 125 2.69 12.19 0.01
C PHE A 125 1.43 12.47 -0.83
N SER A 126 0.67 13.52 -0.49
CA SER A 126 -0.61 13.83 -1.16
C SER A 126 -0.88 15.32 -1.11
N LYS A 127 -1.24 15.92 -2.24
CA LYS A 127 -1.58 17.35 -2.35
C LYS A 127 -2.67 17.81 -1.37
N GLY A 128 -3.58 16.90 -0.99
CA GLY A 128 -4.64 17.15 -0.01
C GLY A 128 -4.93 15.90 0.81
N TYR A 129 -5.42 16.12 2.03
CA TYR A 129 -5.82 15.07 2.94
C TYR A 129 -7.18 15.39 3.56
N GLU A 130 -8.06 14.40 3.56
CA GLU A 130 -9.32 14.39 4.30
C GLU A 130 -9.32 13.19 5.23
N ARG A 131 -9.86 13.39 6.44
CA ARG A 131 -9.96 12.33 7.43
C ARG A 131 -10.80 11.17 6.90
N GLY A 132 -10.30 9.94 7.06
CA GLY A 132 -10.95 8.73 6.56
C GLY A 132 -10.58 8.38 5.11
N LYS A 133 -9.67 9.11 4.48
CA LYS A 133 -9.19 8.86 3.10
C LYS A 133 -8.73 7.42 2.89
N PHE A 134 -8.16 6.80 3.92
CA PHE A 134 -7.61 5.44 3.84
C PHE A 134 -8.54 4.37 4.44
N TYR A 135 -9.76 4.72 4.85
CA TYR A 135 -10.70 3.79 5.49
C TYR A 135 -10.93 2.51 4.68
N SER A 136 -11.06 2.63 3.36
CA SER A 136 -11.29 1.50 2.44
C SER A 136 -10.01 0.94 1.82
N SER A 137 -8.83 1.29 2.33
CA SER A 137 -7.55 0.79 1.83
C SER A 137 -7.35 -0.68 2.20
N THR A 138 -6.81 -1.46 1.27
CA THR A 138 -6.38 -2.85 1.53
C THR A 138 -5.05 -2.92 2.29
N GLN A 139 -4.35 -1.79 2.46
CA GLN A 139 -2.99 -1.78 2.98
C GLN A 139 -2.95 -2.09 4.48
N HIS A 140 -3.70 -1.37 5.32
CA HIS A 140 -3.69 -1.61 6.75
C HIS A 140 -4.23 -3.01 7.12
N PRO A 141 -5.30 -3.58 6.51
CA PRO A 141 -5.69 -4.96 6.77
C PRO A 141 -4.61 -5.98 6.40
N THR A 142 -3.98 -5.80 5.23
CA THR A 142 -2.90 -6.68 4.78
C THR A 142 -1.72 -6.65 5.76
N TYR A 143 -1.28 -5.46 6.16
CA TYR A 143 -0.11 -5.30 7.01
C TYR A 143 -0.37 -5.71 8.46
N MET A 144 -1.57 -5.49 8.97
CA MET A 144 -1.99 -6.03 10.27
C MET A 144 -1.97 -7.57 10.28
N LEU A 145 -2.35 -8.22 9.18
CA LEU A 145 -2.26 -9.68 9.09
C LEU A 145 -0.80 -10.15 8.97
N LEU A 146 0.06 -9.39 8.28
CA LEU A 146 1.49 -9.69 8.13
C LEU A 146 2.26 -9.58 9.45
N ILE A 147 1.89 -8.63 10.33
CA ILE A 147 2.56 -8.34 11.60
C ILE A 147 1.57 -8.55 12.75
N PRO A 148 1.39 -9.80 13.24
CA PRO A 148 0.40 -10.11 14.28
C PRO A 148 0.59 -9.33 15.59
N GLU A 149 1.83 -8.92 15.89
CA GLU A 149 2.19 -8.21 17.11
C GLU A 149 1.83 -6.70 17.04
N ALA A 150 1.63 -6.16 15.84
CA ALA A 150 1.24 -4.76 15.71
C ALA A 150 -0.19 -4.54 16.20
N GLN A 151 -0.42 -3.48 16.95
CA GLN A 151 -1.72 -3.10 17.51
C GLN A 151 -2.34 -1.93 16.77
N THR A 152 -1.51 -1.16 16.06
CA THR A 152 -1.93 0.05 15.35
C THR A 152 -1.24 0.11 13.98
N PHE A 153 -1.99 0.59 13.00
CA PHE A 153 -1.46 1.03 11.71
C PHE A 153 -1.67 2.54 11.59
N SER A 154 -0.64 3.28 11.22
CA SER A 154 -0.67 4.74 11.14
C SER A 154 -0.19 5.21 9.77
N TYR A 155 -1.05 5.88 9.03
CA TYR A 155 -0.66 6.66 7.87
C TYR A 155 -0.12 8.00 8.32
N LEU A 156 1.10 8.33 7.90
CA LEU A 156 1.74 9.62 8.09
C LEU A 156 1.66 10.36 6.76
N VAL A 157 0.74 11.29 6.65
CA VAL A 157 0.41 11.95 5.39
C VAL A 157 1.01 13.34 5.37
N SER A 158 1.59 13.75 4.24
CA SER A 158 2.09 15.11 4.08
C SER A 158 1.84 15.62 2.67
N ASN A 159 1.67 16.94 2.55
CA ASN A 159 1.69 17.67 1.27
C ASN A 159 3.02 18.41 1.04
N GLY A 160 4.01 18.17 1.92
CA GLY A 160 5.30 18.84 1.93
C GLY A 160 5.37 20.04 2.90
N MET A 161 4.23 20.54 3.36
CA MET A 161 4.13 21.64 4.34
C MET A 161 3.45 21.20 5.63
N ASP A 162 2.30 20.53 5.50
CA ASP A 162 1.53 20.03 6.64
C ASP A 162 1.74 18.54 6.83
N VAL A 163 1.52 18.06 8.05
CA VAL A 163 1.59 16.63 8.40
C VAL A 163 0.31 16.23 9.13
N TRP A 164 -0.30 15.16 8.69
CA TRP A 164 -1.48 14.56 9.30
C TRP A 164 -1.22 13.10 9.66
N THR A 165 -1.97 12.59 10.61
CA THR A 165 -1.89 11.21 11.04
C THR A 165 -3.28 10.59 11.03
N GLU A 166 -3.42 9.42 10.38
CA GLU A 166 -4.64 8.63 10.38
C GLU A 166 -4.32 7.23 10.89
N CYS A 167 -4.96 6.85 12.00
CA CYS A 167 -4.65 5.61 12.70
C CYS A 167 -5.81 4.63 12.62
N TYR A 168 -5.47 3.34 12.48
CA TYR A 168 -6.38 2.21 12.52
C TYR A 168 -5.91 1.22 13.59
N ARG A 169 -6.78 0.86 14.50
CA ARG A 169 -6.51 -0.15 15.52
C ARG A 169 -6.74 -1.54 14.96
N ARG A 170 -6.08 -2.52 15.52
CA ARG A 170 -6.24 -3.92 15.11
C ARG A 170 -7.67 -4.40 15.25
N ASP A 171 -8.32 -4.09 16.36
CA ASP A 171 -9.70 -4.49 16.67
C ASP A 171 -10.77 -3.79 15.78
N GLU A 172 -10.38 -2.70 15.08
CA GLU A 172 -11.21 -1.96 14.13
C GLU A 172 -10.88 -2.28 12.66
N THR A 173 -9.78 -3.03 12.43
CA THR A 173 -9.30 -3.36 11.09
C THR A 173 -10.00 -4.62 10.57
N PRO A 174 -10.62 -4.58 9.37
CA PRO A 174 -11.31 -5.74 8.81
C PRO A 174 -10.31 -6.85 8.41
N ASP A 175 -10.81 -8.09 8.30
CA ASP A 175 -10.05 -9.18 7.71
C ASP A 175 -9.89 -8.97 6.19
N ILE A 176 -8.67 -9.16 5.69
CA ILE A 176 -8.37 -9.04 4.25
C ILE A 176 -8.76 -10.29 3.45
N CYS A 177 -8.94 -11.44 4.10
CA CYS A 177 -9.22 -12.71 3.43
C CYS A 177 -10.50 -12.69 2.56
N PRO A 178 -11.62 -12.07 2.97
CA PRO A 178 -12.78 -11.91 2.11
C PRO A 178 -12.46 -11.15 0.81
N ILE A 179 -11.70 -10.05 0.90
CA ILE A 179 -11.31 -9.25 -0.27
C ILE A 179 -10.45 -10.07 -1.23
N ILE A 180 -9.54 -10.90 -0.71
CA ILE A 180 -8.73 -11.81 -1.55
C ILE A 180 -9.63 -12.88 -2.20
N SER A 181 -10.63 -13.39 -1.48
CA SER A 181 -11.59 -14.34 -2.04
C SER A 181 -12.39 -13.73 -3.18
N ASP A 182 -12.93 -12.51 -2.99
CA ASP A 182 -13.68 -11.78 -4.02
C ASP A 182 -12.80 -11.47 -5.25
N PHE A 183 -11.54 -11.12 -5.02
CA PHE A 183 -10.57 -10.95 -6.10
C PHE A 183 -10.38 -12.23 -6.92
N PHE A 184 -10.28 -13.39 -6.28
CA PHE A 184 -10.15 -14.66 -6.98
C PHE A 184 -11.45 -15.06 -7.71
N ASP A 185 -12.63 -14.77 -7.14
CA ASP A 185 -13.90 -14.96 -7.80
C ASP A 185 -14.01 -14.10 -9.06
N TRP A 186 -13.55 -12.86 -8.97
CA TRP A 186 -13.50 -11.96 -10.11
C TRP A 186 -12.53 -12.47 -11.20
N LEU A 187 -11.32 -12.93 -10.83
CA LEU A 187 -10.37 -13.51 -11.79
C LEU A 187 -10.94 -14.74 -12.49
N ASP A 188 -11.64 -15.60 -11.78
CA ASP A 188 -12.30 -16.79 -12.37
C ASP A 188 -13.42 -16.37 -13.31
N ALA A 189 -14.27 -15.43 -12.92
CA ALA A 189 -15.40 -14.96 -13.73
C ALA A 189 -14.95 -14.33 -15.06
N PHE A 190 -13.79 -13.66 -15.07
CA PHE A 190 -13.22 -13.01 -16.26
C PHE A 190 -12.18 -13.89 -16.99
N GLY A 191 -11.96 -15.14 -16.56
CA GLY A 191 -11.00 -16.06 -17.18
C GLY A 191 -9.53 -15.66 -17.00
N LEU A 192 -9.23 -14.83 -16.00
CA LEU A 192 -7.88 -14.27 -15.74
C LEU A 192 -7.08 -15.07 -14.71
N MET A 193 -7.67 -16.06 -14.05
CA MET A 193 -7.02 -16.86 -13.02
C MET A 193 -5.73 -17.55 -13.50
N ASN A 194 -5.69 -18.03 -14.74
CA ASN A 194 -4.49 -18.66 -15.28
C ASN A 194 -3.34 -17.64 -15.43
N MET A 195 -3.64 -16.43 -15.90
CA MET A 195 -2.67 -15.35 -16.03
C MET A 195 -2.12 -14.96 -14.64
N PHE A 196 -2.99 -14.81 -13.64
CA PHE A 196 -2.57 -14.59 -12.27
C PHE A 196 -1.63 -15.70 -11.79
N LYS A 197 -2.01 -16.98 -11.96
CA LYS A 197 -1.18 -18.11 -11.54
C LYS A 197 0.16 -18.20 -12.27
N GLU A 198 0.25 -17.71 -13.49
CA GLU A 198 1.51 -17.64 -14.25
C GLU A 198 2.44 -16.58 -13.71
N HIS A 199 1.94 -15.34 -13.50
CA HIS A 199 2.76 -14.18 -13.18
C HIS A 199 3.00 -13.97 -11.68
N TRP A 200 2.13 -14.52 -10.82
CA TRP A 200 2.16 -14.30 -9.37
C TRP A 200 2.52 -15.53 -8.55
N LYS A 201 3.32 -16.45 -9.09
CA LYS A 201 3.90 -17.54 -8.31
C LYS A 201 4.77 -16.97 -7.20
N ALA A 202 4.55 -17.45 -5.97
CA ALA A 202 5.45 -17.19 -4.88
C ALA A 202 6.71 -18.08 -5.05
N LEU A 203 7.89 -17.45 -4.99
CA LEU A 203 9.19 -18.11 -5.04
C LEU A 203 9.59 -18.63 -3.66
#